data_d5678c0f549127ad28f9ddab0770494e
#
_entry.id   d5678c0f549127ad28f9ddab0770494e
#
_cell.length_a   1.000
_cell.length_b   1.000
_cell.length_c   1.000
_cell.angle_alpha   90.00
_cell.angle_beta   90.00
_cell.angle_gamma   90.00
#
_symmetry.space_group_name_H-M   'P 1'
#
loop_
_entity.id
_entity.type
_entity.pdbx_description
1 polymer ?
#
loop_
_entity_poly.entity_id
_entity_poly.type
_entity_poly.pdbx_seq_one_letter_code
_entity_poly.pdbx_strand_id
1 'polypeptide(L)'
;RYESCYTETVAVLKYLGIHRSPSRAELDLYKKWSELWSFELNGILEACRETTKIQSPNMGYLDKILESLFKLGLSSQPEIKKYLSTRENMNDKIKEILFHLGYKDTAPTPEHQALYLKWVNTWEMDHEVVIMACRQSVLKKQRSNLNQVDRILSKWKEQGLIKSRDIKDHLKRKKMVLDEIRAVFERAGDSREITPSDQKLFAKWTEEWNLPYEIVLLAAEYSTMAENKPAFINKVLNNWYSSGINSVQAAKAEHERRKLGGRDGSSSTASIKKQVDFNKFEQHTYTDEDLEHLFEDMENA
;
A
#
# COMPACT_ATOMS: atom_id res chain seq x y z
N ARG A 1 33.98 -46.60 11.87
CA ARG A 1 32.60 -46.02 11.72
C ARG A 1 32.07 -45.47 13.03
N TYR A 2 32.18 -46.14 14.18
CA TYR A 2 31.73 -45.63 15.49
C TYR A 2 32.62 -44.49 15.96
N GLU A 3 33.92 -44.58 15.79
CA GLU A 3 34.93 -43.59 16.17
C GLU A 3 34.75 -42.28 15.37
N SER A 4 34.44 -42.34 14.08
CA SER A 4 34.12 -41.21 13.21
C SER A 4 32.85 -40.50 13.69
N CYS A 5 31.76 -41.26 13.91
CA CYS A 5 30.49 -40.72 14.42
C CYS A 5 30.65 -40.02 15.75
N TYR A 6 31.45 -40.55 16.70
CA TYR A 6 31.72 -39.93 17.98
C TYR A 6 32.47 -38.60 17.81
N THR A 7 33.56 -38.61 17.01
CA THR A 7 34.39 -37.44 16.76
C THR A 7 33.59 -36.30 16.11
N GLU A 8 32.77 -36.64 15.14
CA GLU A 8 31.92 -35.69 14.40
C GLU A 8 30.82 -35.14 15.30
N THR A 9 30.19 -35.97 16.16
CA THR A 9 29.22 -35.49 17.17
C THR A 9 29.86 -34.54 18.18
N VAL A 10 31.10 -34.82 18.64
CA VAL A 10 31.87 -33.92 19.48
C VAL A 10 32.11 -32.57 18.79
N ALA A 11 32.43 -32.57 17.48
CA ALA A 11 32.60 -31.35 16.71
C ALA A 11 31.32 -30.51 16.66
N VAL A 12 30.16 -31.13 16.46
CA VAL A 12 28.83 -30.47 16.47
C VAL A 12 28.54 -29.89 17.85
N LEU A 13 28.70 -30.66 18.93
CA LEU A 13 28.51 -30.19 20.32
C LEU A 13 29.39 -28.98 20.63
N LYS A 14 30.69 -29.08 20.27
CA LYS A 14 31.64 -27.98 20.45
C LYS A 14 31.22 -26.72 19.72
N TYR A 15 30.68 -26.86 18.48
CA TYR A 15 30.19 -25.74 17.71
C TYR A 15 28.97 -25.07 18.38
N LEU A 16 28.11 -25.86 19.04
CA LEU A 16 26.98 -25.40 19.83
C LEU A 16 27.37 -24.82 21.20
N GLY A 17 28.66 -24.78 21.53
CA GLY A 17 29.18 -24.32 22.85
C GLY A 17 29.01 -25.34 23.97
N ILE A 18 28.77 -26.63 23.66
CA ILE A 18 28.56 -27.70 24.61
C ILE A 18 29.89 -28.47 24.78
N HIS A 19 30.61 -28.24 25.89
CA HIS A 19 31.92 -28.80 26.14
C HIS A 19 31.84 -30.05 27.03
N ARG A 20 31.25 -31.13 26.57
CA ARG A 20 31.17 -32.42 27.24
C ARG A 20 31.13 -33.57 26.23
N SER A 21 31.33 -34.77 26.69
CA SER A 21 31.14 -35.97 25.87
C SER A 21 29.68 -36.12 25.42
N PRO A 22 29.44 -36.59 24.19
CA PRO A 22 28.11 -36.83 23.68
C PRO A 22 27.39 -37.94 24.45
N SER A 23 26.11 -37.75 24.70
CA SER A 23 25.20 -38.78 25.18
C SER A 23 24.83 -39.79 24.08
N ARG A 24 24.29 -40.94 24.47
CA ARG A 24 23.81 -41.93 23.50
C ARG A 24 22.74 -41.35 22.57
N ALA A 25 21.80 -40.60 23.09
CA ALA A 25 20.74 -39.94 22.31
C ALA A 25 21.31 -38.96 21.30
N GLU A 26 22.37 -38.23 21.62
CA GLU A 26 23.02 -37.30 20.67
C GLU A 26 23.77 -38.03 19.56
N LEU A 27 24.38 -39.17 19.87
CA LEU A 27 25.01 -40.03 18.88
C LEU A 27 23.95 -40.64 17.94
N ASP A 28 22.80 -41.02 18.46
CA ASP A 28 21.68 -41.54 17.66
C ASP A 28 21.08 -40.45 16.73
N LEU A 29 20.97 -39.22 17.21
CA LEU A 29 20.59 -38.08 16.36
C LEU A 29 21.59 -37.85 15.23
N TYR A 30 22.89 -37.80 15.54
CA TYR A 30 23.92 -37.64 14.51
C TYR A 30 23.89 -38.72 13.45
N LYS A 31 23.72 -40.00 13.87
CA LYS A 31 23.53 -41.13 12.92
C LYS A 31 22.32 -40.93 12.04
N LYS A 32 21.21 -40.50 12.61
CA LYS A 32 20.01 -40.16 11.82
C LYS A 32 20.33 -39.14 10.73
N TRP A 33 21.03 -38.06 11.06
CA TRP A 33 21.36 -37.00 10.11
C TRP A 33 22.34 -37.47 9.03
N SER A 34 23.41 -38.19 9.39
CA SER A 34 24.45 -38.61 8.47
C SER A 34 24.08 -39.86 7.66
N GLU A 35 23.42 -40.86 8.26
CA GLU A 35 23.14 -42.13 7.61
C GLU A 35 21.75 -42.17 6.94
N LEU A 36 20.68 -41.64 7.59
CA LEU A 36 19.33 -41.67 7.06
C LEU A 36 19.03 -40.45 6.18
N TRP A 37 19.51 -39.28 6.55
CA TRP A 37 19.26 -38.05 5.81
C TRP A 37 20.40 -37.63 4.90
N SER A 38 21.54 -38.36 4.93
CA SER A 38 22.72 -38.13 4.10
C SER A 38 23.34 -36.75 4.17
N PHE A 39 23.25 -36.12 5.35
CA PHE A 39 23.95 -34.86 5.59
C PHE A 39 25.45 -35.10 5.78
N GLU A 40 26.27 -34.31 5.11
CA GLU A 40 27.69 -34.18 5.42
C GLU A 40 27.94 -33.36 6.68
N LEU A 41 29.02 -33.62 7.41
CA LEU A 41 29.40 -32.87 8.60
C LEU A 41 29.40 -31.36 8.35
N ASN A 42 29.97 -30.90 7.24
CA ASN A 42 30.02 -29.48 6.92
C ASN A 42 28.63 -28.86 6.71
N GLY A 43 27.67 -29.62 6.18
CA GLY A 43 26.27 -29.21 6.04
C GLY A 43 25.59 -29.07 7.42
N ILE A 44 25.84 -30.03 8.32
CA ILE A 44 25.36 -29.99 9.70
C ILE A 44 25.94 -28.78 10.45
N LEU A 45 27.25 -28.52 10.31
CA LEU A 45 27.90 -27.37 10.92
C LEU A 45 27.37 -26.03 10.37
N GLU A 46 27.02 -25.97 9.11
CA GLU A 46 26.37 -24.78 8.55
C GLU A 46 24.98 -24.55 9.17
N ALA A 47 24.19 -25.62 9.38
CA ALA A 47 22.90 -25.55 10.07
C ALA A 47 23.06 -25.15 11.56
N CYS A 48 24.16 -25.49 12.21
CA CYS A 48 24.46 -25.06 13.59
C CYS A 48 24.50 -23.54 13.74
N ARG A 49 24.86 -22.77 12.70
CA ARG A 49 24.86 -21.31 12.74
C ARG A 49 23.48 -20.74 13.07
N GLU A 50 22.41 -21.36 12.60
CA GLU A 50 21.04 -20.97 12.96
C GLU A 50 20.73 -21.35 14.41
N THR A 51 21.22 -22.49 14.88
CA THR A 51 21.01 -22.97 16.25
C THR A 51 21.69 -22.04 17.27
N THR A 52 22.86 -21.50 16.94
CA THR A 52 23.60 -20.58 17.85
C THR A 52 22.94 -19.19 17.99
N LYS A 53 21.94 -18.86 17.18
CA LYS A 53 21.18 -17.60 17.30
C LYS A 53 20.18 -17.61 18.47
N ILE A 54 19.86 -18.78 19.03
CA ILE A 54 18.96 -18.89 20.20
C ILE A 54 19.76 -18.85 21.52
N GLN A 55 19.06 -18.49 22.60
CA GLN A 55 19.68 -18.34 23.92
C GLN A 55 20.27 -19.65 24.48
N SER A 56 19.73 -20.81 24.13
CA SER A 56 20.21 -22.12 24.61
C SER A 56 20.31 -23.09 23.42
N PRO A 57 21.42 -23.06 22.65
CA PRO A 57 21.66 -23.97 21.55
C PRO A 57 21.68 -25.43 22.03
N ASN A 58 20.97 -26.31 21.33
CA ASN A 58 20.94 -27.73 21.66
C ASN A 58 20.69 -28.61 20.42
N MET A 59 21.01 -29.90 20.53
CA MET A 59 20.86 -30.89 19.45
C MET A 59 19.42 -31.10 19.01
N GLY A 60 18.43 -30.97 19.92
CA GLY A 60 17.01 -31.11 19.59
C GLY A 60 16.48 -29.97 18.72
N TYR A 61 16.98 -28.74 18.91
CA TYR A 61 16.64 -27.63 18.02
C TYR A 61 17.33 -27.77 16.67
N LEU A 62 18.61 -28.20 16.66
CA LEU A 62 19.33 -28.51 15.42
C LEU A 62 18.62 -29.62 14.62
N ASP A 63 18.09 -30.64 15.29
CA ASP A 63 17.32 -31.73 14.65
C ASP A 63 16.12 -31.18 13.86
N LYS A 64 15.37 -30.24 14.42
CA LYS A 64 14.24 -29.59 13.74
C LYS A 64 14.67 -28.77 12.52
N ILE A 65 15.82 -28.08 12.60
CA ILE A 65 16.38 -27.35 11.45
C ILE A 65 16.77 -28.31 10.35
N LEU A 66 17.52 -29.37 10.68
CA LEU A 66 17.95 -30.38 9.71
C LEU A 66 16.76 -31.15 9.10
N GLU A 67 15.73 -31.46 9.89
CA GLU A 67 14.48 -32.04 9.38
C GLU A 67 13.82 -31.14 8.32
N SER A 68 13.79 -29.84 8.56
CA SER A 68 13.25 -28.87 7.61
C SER A 68 14.08 -28.80 6.33
N LEU A 69 15.41 -28.82 6.44
CA LEU A 69 16.31 -28.83 5.29
C LEU A 69 16.19 -30.14 4.50
N PHE A 70 16.08 -31.28 5.18
CA PHE A 70 15.87 -32.59 4.56
C PHE A 70 14.55 -32.62 3.76
N LYS A 71 13.44 -32.11 4.31
CA LYS A 71 12.15 -31.99 3.60
C LYS A 71 12.23 -31.11 2.34
N LEU A 72 13.18 -30.16 2.31
CA LEU A 72 13.45 -29.31 1.16
C LEU A 72 14.45 -29.94 0.16
N GLY A 73 15.00 -31.11 0.48
CA GLY A 73 16.00 -31.79 -0.35
C GLY A 73 17.38 -31.14 -0.31
N LEU A 74 17.69 -30.34 0.73
CA LEU A 74 18.94 -29.62 0.88
C LEU A 74 19.83 -30.41 1.85
N SER A 75 20.90 -31.05 1.34
CA SER A 75 21.82 -31.85 2.17
C SER A 75 23.28 -31.43 2.07
N SER A 76 23.66 -30.72 1.01
CA SER A 76 25.04 -30.25 0.83
C SER A 76 25.29 -28.88 1.51
N GLN A 77 26.52 -28.65 1.97
CA GLN A 77 26.93 -27.40 2.60
C GLN A 77 26.63 -26.16 1.71
N PRO A 78 26.97 -26.14 0.38
CA PRO A 78 26.72 -24.96 -0.44
C PRO A 78 25.23 -24.61 -0.58
N GLU A 79 24.37 -25.62 -0.70
CA GLU A 79 22.91 -25.45 -0.81
C GLU A 79 22.33 -24.90 0.48
N ILE A 80 22.70 -25.49 1.62
CA ILE A 80 22.30 -25.06 2.96
C ILE A 80 22.73 -23.62 3.20
N LYS A 81 24.00 -23.31 2.94
CA LYS A 81 24.54 -21.95 3.09
C LYS A 81 23.77 -20.93 2.23
N LYS A 82 23.52 -21.26 0.95
CA LYS A 82 22.75 -20.41 0.05
C LYS A 82 21.31 -20.19 0.54
N TYR A 83 20.65 -21.27 0.97
CA TYR A 83 19.28 -21.18 1.50
C TYR A 83 19.21 -20.33 2.76
N LEU A 84 20.08 -20.57 3.74
CA LEU A 84 20.10 -19.82 5.01
C LEU A 84 20.42 -18.34 4.79
N SER A 85 21.39 -18.02 3.93
CA SER A 85 21.73 -16.63 3.62
C SER A 85 20.59 -15.91 2.87
N THR A 86 19.90 -16.60 1.95
CA THR A 86 18.74 -16.03 1.24
C THR A 86 17.59 -15.77 2.21
N ARG A 87 17.33 -16.70 3.14
CA ARG A 87 16.31 -16.56 4.18
C ARG A 87 16.63 -15.43 5.15
N GLU A 88 17.90 -15.30 5.56
CA GLU A 88 18.35 -14.21 6.44
C GLU A 88 18.17 -12.84 5.75
N ASN A 89 18.62 -12.71 4.51
CA ASN A 89 18.43 -11.50 3.72
C ASN A 89 16.94 -11.13 3.57
N MET A 90 16.08 -12.13 3.30
CA MET A 90 14.63 -11.90 3.24
C MET A 90 14.07 -11.45 4.59
N ASN A 91 14.47 -12.07 5.69
CA ASN A 91 14.04 -11.67 7.03
C ASN A 91 14.48 -10.25 7.40
N ASP A 92 15.68 -9.85 7.01
CA ASP A 92 16.17 -8.48 7.26
C ASP A 92 15.37 -7.45 6.45
N LYS A 93 15.02 -7.76 5.21
CA LYS A 93 14.11 -6.92 4.41
C LYS A 93 12.71 -6.82 5.02
N ILE A 94 12.19 -7.91 5.57
CA ILE A 94 10.90 -7.90 6.28
C ILE A 94 10.99 -7.09 7.58
N LYS A 95 12.09 -7.19 8.34
CA LYS A 95 12.31 -6.34 9.51
C LYS A 95 12.34 -4.85 9.15
N GLU A 96 12.99 -4.50 8.03
CA GLU A 96 12.98 -3.13 7.52
C GLU A 96 11.55 -2.65 7.22
N ILE A 97 10.73 -3.48 6.58
CA ILE A 97 9.31 -3.20 6.34
C ILE A 97 8.57 -2.97 7.66
N LEU A 98 8.71 -3.89 8.62
CA LEU A 98 8.07 -3.80 9.93
C LEU A 98 8.51 -2.55 10.68
N PHE A 99 9.79 -2.19 10.63
CA PHE A 99 10.31 -0.96 11.20
C PHE A 99 9.64 0.29 10.60
N HIS A 100 9.51 0.36 9.27
CA HIS A 100 8.80 1.45 8.59
C HIS A 100 7.32 1.55 8.95
N LEU A 101 6.69 0.44 9.36
CA LEU A 101 5.30 0.41 9.84
C LEU A 101 5.17 0.72 11.34
N GLY A 102 6.29 0.96 12.04
CA GLY A 102 6.33 1.27 13.46
C GLY A 102 6.41 0.06 14.39
N TYR A 103 6.62 -1.15 13.86
CA TYR A 103 6.84 -2.36 14.65
C TYR A 103 8.33 -2.52 14.94
N LYS A 104 8.77 -2.02 16.08
CA LYS A 104 10.17 -2.18 16.53
C LYS A 104 10.35 -3.57 17.12
N ASP A 105 11.50 -4.18 16.87
CA ASP A 105 11.94 -5.46 17.45
C ASP A 105 10.99 -6.65 17.21
N THR A 106 10.17 -6.59 16.17
CA THR A 106 9.26 -7.68 15.79
C THR A 106 9.94 -8.65 14.86
N ALA A 107 10.01 -9.93 15.25
CA ALA A 107 10.53 -10.99 14.38
C ALA A 107 9.57 -11.26 13.19
N PRO A 108 10.10 -11.50 11.98
CA PRO A 108 9.32 -11.93 10.84
C PRO A 108 8.57 -13.25 11.12
N THR A 109 7.27 -13.27 10.81
CA THR A 109 6.46 -14.49 10.88
C THR A 109 6.35 -15.18 9.51
N PRO A 110 5.91 -16.44 9.45
CA PRO A 110 5.65 -17.11 8.16
C PRO A 110 4.68 -16.36 7.27
N GLU A 111 3.65 -15.71 7.83
CA GLU A 111 2.69 -14.87 7.10
C GLU A 111 3.37 -13.65 6.48
N HIS A 112 4.27 -13.00 7.23
CA HIS A 112 5.07 -11.88 6.72
C HIS A 112 5.96 -12.33 5.55
N GLN A 113 6.57 -13.51 5.64
CA GLN A 113 7.39 -14.08 4.58
C GLN A 113 6.54 -14.39 3.32
N ALA A 114 5.36 -14.98 3.49
CA ALA A 114 4.45 -15.30 2.40
C ALA A 114 4.00 -14.03 1.64
N LEU A 115 3.63 -12.97 2.37
CA LEU A 115 3.28 -11.67 1.76
C LEU A 115 4.47 -11.07 1.01
N TYR A 116 5.64 -11.07 1.61
CA TYR A 116 6.85 -10.53 0.97
C TYR A 116 7.19 -11.26 -0.33
N LEU A 117 7.15 -12.60 -0.31
CA LEU A 117 7.38 -13.43 -1.50
C LEU A 117 6.32 -13.18 -2.58
N LYS A 118 5.06 -13.01 -2.21
CA LYS A 118 3.99 -12.62 -3.13
C LYS A 118 4.35 -11.32 -3.85
N TRP A 119 4.79 -10.28 -3.13
CA TRP A 119 5.10 -8.98 -3.73
C TRP A 119 6.33 -9.01 -4.62
N VAL A 120 7.40 -9.67 -4.18
CA VAL A 120 8.69 -9.66 -4.88
C VAL A 120 8.74 -10.73 -5.99
N ASN A 121 8.29 -11.95 -5.74
CA ASN A 121 8.41 -13.04 -6.69
C ASN A 121 7.20 -13.15 -7.63
N THR A 122 5.96 -13.00 -7.08
CA THR A 122 4.75 -13.18 -7.91
C THR A 122 4.36 -11.88 -8.64
N TRP A 123 4.55 -10.72 -7.98
CA TRP A 123 4.23 -9.42 -8.57
C TRP A 123 5.43 -8.72 -9.19
N GLU A 124 6.63 -9.30 -9.03
CA GLU A 124 7.92 -8.78 -9.57
C GLU A 124 8.22 -7.34 -9.15
N MET A 125 7.78 -6.97 -7.96
CA MET A 125 8.01 -5.64 -7.40
C MET A 125 9.35 -5.59 -6.69
N ASP A 126 10.13 -4.54 -6.92
CA ASP A 126 11.38 -4.31 -6.20
C ASP A 126 11.12 -4.01 -4.72
N HIS A 127 12.05 -4.39 -3.84
CA HIS A 127 11.94 -4.10 -2.41
C HIS A 127 11.71 -2.61 -2.11
N GLU A 128 12.35 -1.71 -2.87
CA GLU A 128 12.14 -0.26 -2.77
C GLU A 128 10.67 0.13 -2.95
N VAL A 129 9.96 -0.54 -3.86
CA VAL A 129 8.52 -0.33 -4.10
C VAL A 129 7.71 -0.68 -2.87
N VAL A 130 8.04 -1.78 -2.20
CA VAL A 130 7.39 -2.19 -0.94
C VAL A 130 7.61 -1.15 0.15
N ILE A 131 8.84 -0.64 0.30
CA ILE A 131 9.15 0.45 1.25
C ILE A 131 8.38 1.73 0.93
N MET A 132 8.22 2.07 -0.35
CA MET A 132 7.40 3.22 -0.76
C MET A 132 5.93 3.03 -0.36
N ALA A 133 5.38 1.83 -0.52
CA ALA A 133 4.02 1.51 -0.09
C ALA A 133 3.87 1.60 1.45
N CYS A 134 4.86 1.15 2.21
CA CYS A 134 4.89 1.31 3.67
C CYS A 134 4.81 2.79 4.07
N ARG A 135 5.63 3.65 3.47
CA ARG A 135 5.61 5.10 3.71
C ARG A 135 4.25 5.71 3.38
N GLN A 136 3.65 5.33 2.25
CA GLN A 136 2.30 5.79 1.88
C GLN A 136 1.21 5.33 2.86
N SER A 137 1.34 4.13 3.42
CA SER A 137 0.37 3.59 4.37
C SER A 137 0.39 4.32 5.72
N VAL A 138 1.58 4.70 6.19
CA VAL A 138 1.78 5.43 7.46
C VAL A 138 1.30 6.88 7.35
N LEU A 139 1.48 7.55 6.19
CA LEU A 139 0.97 8.92 5.97
C LEU A 139 -0.55 9.03 6.15
N LYS A 140 -1.29 7.95 5.97
CA LYS A 140 -2.76 7.94 6.11
C LYS A 140 -3.25 7.60 7.51
N LYS A 141 -2.46 6.89 8.31
CA LYS A 141 -2.80 6.44 9.67
C LYS A 141 -1.52 6.35 10.51
N GLN A 142 -1.58 6.77 11.76
CA GLN A 142 -0.45 6.70 12.70
C GLN A 142 0.12 5.29 12.91
N ARG A 143 -0.68 4.24 12.71
CA ARG A 143 -0.25 2.84 12.67
C ARG A 143 -0.81 2.19 11.43
N SER A 144 0.06 1.54 10.68
CA SER A 144 -0.30 0.78 9.50
C SER A 144 0.08 -0.69 9.68
N ASN A 145 -0.50 -1.57 8.89
CA ASN A 145 -0.21 -3.00 8.89
C ASN A 145 0.07 -3.50 7.47
N LEU A 146 0.60 -4.72 7.37
CA LEU A 146 0.95 -5.34 6.10
C LEU A 146 -0.24 -5.50 5.13
N ASN A 147 -1.46 -5.67 5.65
CA ASN A 147 -2.65 -5.75 4.80
C ASN A 147 -2.95 -4.41 4.10
N GLN A 148 -2.65 -3.28 4.74
CA GLN A 148 -2.78 -1.97 4.10
C GLN A 148 -1.70 -1.76 3.04
N VAL A 149 -0.47 -2.23 3.30
CA VAL A 149 0.62 -2.25 2.31
C VAL A 149 0.22 -3.10 1.11
N ASP A 150 -0.31 -4.30 1.35
CA ASP A 150 -0.80 -5.21 0.30
C ASP A 150 -1.87 -4.54 -0.58
N ARG A 151 -2.83 -3.82 0.01
CA ARG A 151 -3.84 -3.06 -0.76
C ARG A 151 -3.24 -1.95 -1.63
N ILE A 152 -2.21 -1.25 -1.13
CA ILE A 152 -1.53 -0.21 -1.91
C ILE A 152 -0.78 -0.84 -3.09
N LEU A 153 -0.01 -1.89 -2.82
CA LEU A 153 0.74 -2.62 -3.84
C LEU A 153 -0.17 -3.27 -4.89
N SER A 154 -1.32 -3.84 -4.46
CA SER A 154 -2.34 -4.38 -5.35
C SER A 154 -2.85 -3.32 -6.34
N LYS A 155 -3.20 -2.12 -5.84
CA LYS A 155 -3.63 -1.00 -6.68
C LYS A 155 -2.55 -0.55 -7.66
N TRP A 156 -1.30 -0.48 -7.23
CA TRP A 156 -0.21 -0.13 -8.12
C TRP A 156 0.01 -1.19 -9.19
N LYS A 157 -0.09 -2.47 -8.82
CA LYS A 157 -0.02 -3.58 -9.78
C LYS A 157 -1.15 -3.50 -10.84
N GLU A 158 -2.39 -3.26 -10.41
CA GLU A 158 -3.55 -3.08 -11.31
C GLU A 158 -3.34 -1.93 -12.30
N GLN A 159 -2.58 -0.89 -11.91
CA GLN A 159 -2.21 0.25 -12.75
C GLN A 159 -0.92 0.01 -13.57
N GLY A 160 -0.33 -1.18 -13.51
CA GLY A 160 0.93 -1.50 -14.18
C GLY A 160 2.17 -0.86 -13.55
N LEU A 161 2.04 -0.30 -12.33
CA LEU A 161 3.13 0.38 -11.61
C LEU A 161 3.89 -0.63 -10.75
N ILE A 162 4.92 -1.27 -11.32
CA ILE A 162 5.73 -2.29 -10.64
C ILE A 162 7.17 -1.85 -10.40
N LYS A 163 7.65 -0.80 -11.07
CA LYS A 163 9.01 -0.29 -10.91
C LYS A 163 9.04 0.97 -10.06
N SER A 164 10.10 1.14 -9.28
CA SER A 164 10.23 2.27 -8.35
C SER A 164 10.20 3.63 -9.07
N ARG A 165 10.73 3.70 -10.28
CA ARG A 165 10.70 4.91 -11.12
C ARG A 165 9.28 5.33 -11.47
N ASP A 166 8.47 4.38 -11.97
CA ASP A 166 7.11 4.66 -12.43
C ASP A 166 6.22 5.10 -11.26
N ILE A 167 6.45 4.50 -10.09
CA ILE A 167 5.76 4.86 -8.86
C ILE A 167 6.18 6.26 -8.37
N LYS A 168 7.48 6.59 -8.40
CA LYS A 168 7.96 7.94 -8.08
C LYS A 168 7.31 8.99 -8.96
N ASP A 169 7.24 8.74 -10.26
CA ASP A 169 6.62 9.65 -11.23
C ASP A 169 5.10 9.75 -11.02
N HIS A 170 4.43 8.62 -10.71
CA HIS A 170 3.01 8.60 -10.35
C HIS A 170 2.73 9.41 -9.07
N LEU A 171 3.50 9.20 -8.01
CA LEU A 171 3.35 9.93 -6.74
C LEU A 171 3.65 11.42 -6.91
N LYS A 172 4.65 11.77 -7.72
CA LYS A 172 4.97 13.17 -8.05
C LYS A 172 3.81 13.84 -8.78
N ARG A 173 3.28 13.21 -9.84
CA ARG A 173 2.10 13.73 -10.56
C ARG A 173 0.90 13.89 -9.63
N LYS A 174 0.61 12.91 -8.80
CA LYS A 174 -0.47 12.98 -7.84
C LYS A 174 -0.29 14.14 -6.84
N LYS A 175 0.92 14.37 -6.37
CA LYS A 175 1.23 15.51 -5.49
C LYS A 175 1.01 16.83 -6.23
N MET A 176 1.48 16.97 -7.47
CA MET A 176 1.28 18.18 -8.28
C MET A 176 -0.22 18.49 -8.44
N VAL A 177 -1.03 17.49 -8.80
CA VAL A 177 -2.49 17.67 -8.92
C VAL A 177 -3.12 18.11 -7.60
N LEU A 178 -2.70 17.53 -6.46
CA LEU A 178 -3.20 17.97 -5.16
C LEU A 178 -2.78 19.40 -4.80
N ASP A 179 -1.59 19.82 -5.17
CA ASP A 179 -1.10 21.18 -4.97
C ASP A 179 -1.86 22.17 -5.87
N GLU A 180 -2.18 21.80 -7.12
CA GLU A 180 -3.04 22.60 -8.01
C GLU A 180 -4.46 22.74 -7.46
N ILE A 181 -5.07 21.66 -6.97
CA ILE A 181 -6.39 21.71 -6.33
C ILE A 181 -6.35 22.63 -5.10
N ARG A 182 -5.31 22.52 -4.28
CA ARG A 182 -5.14 23.39 -3.10
C ARG A 182 -5.09 24.86 -3.52
N ALA A 183 -4.29 25.19 -4.52
CA ALA A 183 -4.19 26.56 -5.02
C ALA A 183 -5.53 27.09 -5.55
N VAL A 184 -6.36 26.26 -6.19
CA VAL A 184 -7.71 26.63 -6.63
C VAL A 184 -8.59 26.96 -5.44
N PHE A 185 -8.60 26.15 -4.38
CA PHE A 185 -9.43 26.42 -3.19
C PHE A 185 -8.91 27.59 -2.35
N GLU A 186 -7.59 27.74 -2.23
CA GLU A 186 -6.99 28.92 -1.59
C GLU A 186 -7.38 30.22 -2.32
N ARG A 187 -7.38 30.18 -3.67
CA ARG A 187 -7.84 31.32 -4.48
C ARG A 187 -9.32 31.64 -4.26
N ALA A 188 -10.13 30.61 -4.00
CA ALA A 188 -11.53 30.76 -3.63
C ALA A 188 -11.72 31.24 -2.17
N GLY A 189 -10.66 31.35 -1.38
CA GLY A 189 -10.72 31.63 0.04
C GLY A 189 -11.25 30.46 0.88
N ASP A 190 -10.97 29.22 0.46
CA ASP A 190 -11.34 28.00 1.15
C ASP A 190 -10.07 27.23 1.54
N SER A 191 -9.78 27.14 2.83
CA SER A 191 -8.57 26.50 3.38
C SER A 191 -8.83 25.11 3.96
N ARG A 192 -10.00 24.52 3.68
CA ARG A 192 -10.33 23.18 4.16
C ARG A 192 -9.48 22.09 3.49
N GLU A 193 -9.45 20.91 4.06
CA GLU A 193 -8.80 19.76 3.45
C GLU A 193 -9.48 19.35 2.14
N ILE A 194 -8.65 18.93 1.17
CA ILE A 194 -9.11 18.44 -0.15
C ILE A 194 -9.76 17.07 0.02
N THR A 195 -11.01 16.98 -0.41
CA THR A 195 -11.78 15.73 -0.38
C THR A 195 -11.63 14.93 -1.69
N PRO A 196 -11.98 13.63 -1.70
CA PRO A 196 -12.05 12.85 -2.94
C PRO A 196 -13.04 13.44 -3.97
N SER A 197 -14.10 14.12 -3.53
CA SER A 197 -15.05 14.81 -4.42
C SER A 197 -14.41 15.99 -5.13
N ASP A 198 -13.54 16.73 -4.45
CA ASP A 198 -12.81 17.85 -5.06
C ASP A 198 -11.83 17.36 -6.13
N GLN A 199 -11.16 16.23 -5.88
CA GLN A 199 -10.29 15.60 -6.88
C GLN A 199 -11.09 15.18 -8.13
N LYS A 200 -12.30 14.62 -7.96
CA LYS A 200 -13.18 14.26 -9.08
C LYS A 200 -13.65 15.48 -9.86
N LEU A 201 -14.02 16.55 -9.16
CA LEU A 201 -14.41 17.81 -9.81
C LEU A 201 -13.25 18.41 -10.60
N PHE A 202 -12.07 18.45 -10.02
CA PHE A 202 -10.89 18.99 -10.69
C PHE A 202 -10.52 18.17 -11.94
N ALA A 203 -10.51 16.84 -11.85
CA ALA A 203 -10.30 15.96 -12.99
C ALA A 203 -11.36 16.19 -14.09
N LYS A 204 -12.63 16.36 -13.72
CA LYS A 204 -13.70 16.73 -14.66
C LYS A 204 -13.41 18.02 -15.40
N TRP A 205 -12.93 19.06 -14.71
CA TRP A 205 -12.65 20.36 -15.34
C TRP A 205 -11.43 20.31 -16.25
N THR A 206 -10.35 19.64 -15.83
CA THR A 206 -9.06 19.65 -16.52
C THR A 206 -8.90 18.52 -17.55
N GLU A 207 -9.44 17.33 -17.27
CA GLU A 207 -9.27 16.14 -18.13
C GLU A 207 -10.49 15.90 -19.03
N GLU A 208 -11.72 16.00 -18.48
CA GLU A 208 -12.94 15.72 -19.25
C GLU A 208 -13.36 16.92 -20.09
N TRP A 209 -13.38 18.13 -19.49
CA TRP A 209 -13.71 19.37 -20.21
C TRP A 209 -12.50 20.04 -20.87
N ASN A 210 -11.31 19.54 -20.60
CA ASN A 210 -10.04 20.06 -21.14
C ASN A 210 -9.87 21.59 -20.98
N LEU A 211 -10.32 22.12 -19.84
CA LEU A 211 -10.20 23.54 -19.53
C LEU A 211 -8.78 23.85 -19.03
N PRO A 212 -8.15 24.94 -19.52
CA PRO A 212 -6.87 25.41 -18.99
C PRO A 212 -6.93 25.71 -17.50
N TYR A 213 -5.87 25.39 -16.78
CA TYR A 213 -5.78 25.60 -15.33
C TYR A 213 -6.04 27.07 -14.90
N GLU A 214 -5.58 28.02 -15.72
CA GLU A 214 -5.77 29.46 -15.49
C GLU A 214 -7.26 29.86 -15.48
N ILE A 215 -8.09 29.17 -16.28
CA ILE A 215 -9.55 29.37 -16.30
C ILE A 215 -10.18 28.83 -15.01
N VAL A 216 -9.68 27.69 -14.51
CA VAL A 216 -10.15 27.13 -13.23
C VAL A 216 -9.81 28.08 -12.09
N LEU A 217 -8.60 28.64 -12.07
CA LEU A 217 -8.18 29.66 -11.09
C LEU A 217 -9.05 30.93 -11.17
N LEU A 218 -9.39 31.39 -12.37
CA LEU A 218 -10.28 32.55 -12.54
C LEU A 218 -11.69 32.27 -11.99
N ALA A 219 -12.25 31.10 -12.23
CA ALA A 219 -13.54 30.72 -11.68
C ALA A 219 -13.51 30.63 -10.13
N ALA A 220 -12.39 30.15 -9.58
CA ALA A 220 -12.17 30.16 -8.13
C ALA A 220 -12.12 31.57 -7.55
N GLU A 221 -11.47 32.52 -8.21
CA GLU A 221 -11.44 33.93 -7.81
C GLU A 221 -12.86 34.54 -7.74
N TYR A 222 -13.73 34.19 -8.67
CA TYR A 222 -15.11 34.65 -8.67
C TYR A 222 -16.00 33.98 -7.62
N SER A 223 -15.54 32.91 -7.02
CA SER A 223 -16.28 32.14 -6.00
C SER A 223 -16.06 32.60 -4.56
N THR A 224 -15.21 33.60 -4.33
CA THR A 224 -14.77 34.03 -2.98
C THR A 224 -15.95 34.35 -2.05
N MET A 225 -17.04 34.91 -2.56
CA MET A 225 -18.24 35.26 -1.81
C MET A 225 -19.32 34.17 -1.80
N ALA A 226 -19.08 33.04 -2.48
CA ALA A 226 -20.03 31.95 -2.54
C ALA A 226 -20.02 31.13 -1.25
N GLU A 227 -21.19 30.74 -0.77
CA GLU A 227 -21.35 29.85 0.38
C GLU A 227 -20.79 28.44 0.08
N ASN A 228 -21.16 27.87 -1.06
CA ASN A 228 -20.62 26.61 -1.56
C ASN A 228 -19.68 26.85 -2.73
N LYS A 229 -18.39 27.05 -2.43
CA LYS A 229 -17.36 27.36 -3.41
C LYS A 229 -17.19 26.32 -4.50
N PRO A 230 -17.06 25.01 -4.19
CA PRO A 230 -16.92 23.98 -5.23
C PRO A 230 -18.10 23.94 -6.19
N ALA A 231 -19.33 24.05 -5.68
CA ALA A 231 -20.52 24.05 -6.52
C ALA A 231 -20.58 25.30 -7.41
N PHE A 232 -20.18 26.46 -6.87
CA PHE A 232 -20.13 27.70 -7.63
C PHE A 232 -19.08 27.63 -8.75
N ILE A 233 -17.86 27.19 -8.45
CA ILE A 233 -16.79 27.01 -9.43
C ILE A 233 -17.27 26.05 -10.54
N ASN A 234 -17.84 24.91 -10.16
CA ASN A 234 -18.37 23.94 -11.14
C ASN A 234 -19.45 24.55 -12.02
N LYS A 235 -20.36 25.38 -11.48
CA LYS A 235 -21.40 26.07 -12.25
C LYS A 235 -20.82 27.07 -13.25
N VAL A 236 -19.83 27.86 -12.84
CA VAL A 236 -19.17 28.85 -13.70
C VAL A 236 -18.42 28.15 -14.82
N LEU A 237 -17.61 27.13 -14.50
CA LEU A 237 -16.85 26.35 -15.49
C LEU A 237 -17.76 25.59 -16.46
N ASN A 238 -18.88 25.03 -15.98
CA ASN A 238 -19.85 24.39 -16.85
C ASN A 238 -20.48 25.37 -17.86
N ASN A 239 -20.79 26.59 -17.43
CA ASN A 239 -21.31 27.63 -18.32
C ASN A 239 -20.27 28.03 -19.38
N TRP A 240 -19.00 28.19 -18.99
CA TRP A 240 -17.95 28.53 -19.93
C TRP A 240 -17.68 27.38 -20.93
N TYR A 241 -17.64 26.14 -20.43
CA TYR A 241 -17.49 24.96 -21.28
C TYR A 241 -18.63 24.86 -22.29
N SER A 242 -19.89 25.02 -21.85
CA SER A 242 -21.08 24.97 -22.74
C SER A 242 -21.12 26.11 -23.76
N SER A 243 -20.47 27.24 -23.45
CA SER A 243 -20.36 28.40 -24.34
C SER A 243 -19.10 28.39 -25.23
N GLY A 244 -18.29 27.32 -25.16
CA GLY A 244 -17.04 27.18 -25.92
C GLY A 244 -15.93 28.14 -25.48
N ILE A 245 -16.02 28.67 -24.25
CA ILE A 245 -15.03 29.60 -23.69
C ILE A 245 -13.86 28.81 -23.10
N ASN A 246 -12.69 28.90 -23.73
CA ASN A 246 -11.49 28.19 -23.37
C ASN A 246 -10.25 29.11 -23.19
N SER A 247 -10.46 30.43 -23.09
CA SER A 247 -9.40 31.39 -22.83
C SER A 247 -9.76 32.34 -21.68
N VAL A 248 -8.74 32.78 -20.95
CA VAL A 248 -8.91 33.70 -19.80
C VAL A 248 -9.55 35.03 -20.24
N GLN A 249 -9.17 35.53 -21.44
CA GLN A 249 -9.73 36.78 -21.97
C GLN A 249 -11.23 36.64 -22.28
N ALA A 250 -11.62 35.56 -22.95
CA ALA A 250 -13.03 35.28 -23.24
C ALA A 250 -13.87 35.08 -21.97
N ALA A 251 -13.29 34.37 -20.97
CA ALA A 251 -13.95 34.16 -19.69
C ALA A 251 -14.16 35.46 -18.89
N LYS A 252 -13.17 36.36 -18.90
CA LYS A 252 -13.29 37.70 -18.28
C LYS A 252 -14.34 38.56 -19.01
N ALA A 253 -14.32 38.57 -20.34
CA ALA A 253 -15.30 39.32 -21.14
C ALA A 253 -16.73 38.83 -20.89
N GLU A 254 -16.95 37.53 -20.83
CA GLU A 254 -18.26 36.96 -20.51
C GLU A 254 -18.72 37.30 -19.08
N HIS A 255 -17.81 37.28 -18.10
CA HIS A 255 -18.13 37.68 -16.74
C HIS A 255 -18.55 39.13 -16.63
N GLU A 256 -17.80 40.05 -17.28
CA GLU A 256 -18.14 41.47 -17.33
C GLU A 256 -19.47 41.71 -18.05
N ARG A 257 -19.72 41.02 -19.17
CA ARG A 257 -21.00 41.08 -19.91
C ARG A 257 -22.17 40.71 -18.99
N ARG A 258 -22.04 39.63 -18.19
CA ARG A 258 -23.11 39.22 -17.26
C ARG A 258 -23.29 40.21 -16.13
N LYS A 259 -22.22 40.83 -15.65
CA LYS A 259 -22.26 41.85 -14.59
C LYS A 259 -22.93 43.12 -15.07
N LEU A 260 -22.73 43.52 -16.32
CA LEU A 260 -23.35 44.66 -16.95
C LEU A 260 -24.81 44.35 -17.33
N GLY A 261 -25.10 43.18 -17.89
CA GLY A 261 -26.46 42.77 -18.27
C GLY A 261 -27.40 42.49 -17.10
N GLY A 262 -26.88 42.32 -15.89
CA GLY A 262 -27.67 42.21 -14.65
C GLY A 262 -28.17 43.55 -14.09
N ARG A 263 -27.79 44.71 -14.68
CA ARG A 263 -28.23 46.06 -14.27
C ARG A 263 -29.37 46.60 -15.12
N ASP A 264 -29.63 46.01 -16.32
CA ASP A 264 -30.74 46.42 -17.19
C ASP A 264 -31.57 45.19 -17.56
N GLY A 265 -32.63 44.95 -16.83
CA GLY A 265 -33.45 43.79 -17.21
C GLY A 265 -34.73 43.58 -16.46
N SER A 266 -35.54 44.62 -16.36
CA SER A 266 -36.99 44.44 -16.31
C SER A 266 -37.52 44.53 -17.74
N SER A 267 -37.71 43.40 -18.41
CA SER A 267 -38.77 43.20 -19.43
C SER A 267 -38.67 41.82 -20.14
N SER A 268 -39.67 41.04 -19.88
CA SER A 268 -40.36 40.08 -20.77
C SER A 268 -39.55 39.30 -21.85
N THR A 269 -39.34 38.05 -21.62
CA THR A 269 -39.75 36.99 -22.57
C THR A 269 -40.15 35.75 -21.78
N ALA A 270 -41.36 35.29 -22.08
CA ALA A 270 -41.98 34.12 -21.51
C ALA A 270 -41.14 32.88 -21.79
N SER A 271 -40.35 32.47 -20.81
CA SER A 271 -39.78 31.14 -20.76
C SER A 271 -40.76 30.26 -20.04
N ILE A 272 -41.28 29.27 -20.75
CA ILE A 272 -42.07 28.16 -20.26
C ILE A 272 -41.40 27.64 -18.98
N LYS A 273 -41.95 28.02 -17.83
CA LYS A 273 -41.69 27.37 -16.57
C LYS A 273 -42.20 25.93 -16.67
N LYS A 274 -41.37 25.01 -17.06
CA LYS A 274 -41.51 23.63 -16.57
C LYS A 274 -41.22 23.67 -15.09
N GLN A 275 -42.28 23.88 -14.34
CA GLN A 275 -42.31 23.72 -12.91
C GLN A 275 -42.01 22.23 -12.64
N VAL A 276 -40.76 21.89 -12.41
CA VAL A 276 -40.41 20.58 -11.89
C VAL A 276 -40.86 20.63 -10.44
N ASP A 277 -41.97 19.99 -10.18
CA ASP A 277 -42.55 19.84 -8.85
C ASP A 277 -41.60 18.95 -8.04
N PHE A 278 -40.79 19.59 -7.18
CA PHE A 278 -39.81 18.93 -6.31
C PHE A 278 -40.47 18.05 -5.24
N ASN A 279 -41.79 18.04 -5.12
CA ASN A 279 -42.57 17.28 -4.14
C ASN A 279 -43.08 15.93 -4.63
N LYS A 280 -42.61 15.40 -5.78
CA LYS A 280 -42.93 14.07 -6.28
C LYS A 280 -41.80 13.07 -6.18
N PHE A 281 -40.93 13.16 -5.21
CA PHE A 281 -40.16 12.01 -4.75
C PHE A 281 -41.03 11.30 -3.72
N GLU A 282 -41.53 10.13 -4.05
CA GLU A 282 -42.08 9.21 -3.06
C GLU A 282 -41.01 9.00 -1.98
N GLN A 283 -41.29 9.48 -0.79
CA GLN A 283 -40.48 9.12 0.37
C GLN A 283 -40.70 7.62 0.60
N HIS A 284 -39.73 6.81 0.27
CA HIS A 284 -39.67 5.44 0.71
C HIS A 284 -39.61 5.46 2.23
N THR A 285 -40.71 5.15 2.88
CA THR A 285 -40.74 4.80 4.29
C THR A 285 -40.13 3.42 4.41
N TYR A 286 -38.89 3.37 4.85
CA TYR A 286 -38.25 2.10 5.20
C TYR A 286 -38.96 1.54 6.43
N THR A 287 -39.39 0.28 6.36
CA THR A 287 -39.88 -0.47 7.51
C THR A 287 -38.70 -0.93 8.35
N ASP A 288 -38.94 -1.27 9.63
CA ASP A 288 -37.88 -1.77 10.52
C ASP A 288 -37.22 -3.04 9.94
N GLU A 289 -37.94 -3.85 9.16
CA GLU A 289 -37.42 -5.03 8.45
C GLU A 289 -36.45 -4.66 7.30
N ASP A 290 -36.70 -3.56 6.59
CA ASP A 290 -35.80 -3.06 5.55
C ASP A 290 -34.47 -2.53 6.14
N LEU A 291 -34.51 -2.04 7.37
CA LEU A 291 -33.32 -1.58 8.10
C LEU A 291 -32.48 -2.74 8.65
N GLU A 292 -33.11 -3.83 9.11
CA GLU A 292 -32.39 -5.02 9.57
C GLU A 292 -31.59 -5.67 8.44
N HIS A 293 -32.12 -5.80 7.24
CA HIS A 293 -31.37 -6.33 6.09
C HIS A 293 -30.16 -5.47 5.68
N LEU A 294 -30.19 -4.16 5.89
CA LEU A 294 -29.08 -3.27 5.62
C LEU A 294 -27.90 -3.44 6.62
N PHE A 295 -28.20 -3.93 7.83
CA PHE A 295 -27.17 -4.21 8.83
C PHE A 295 -26.54 -5.60 8.67
N GLU A 296 -27.28 -6.61 8.19
CA GLU A 296 -26.75 -7.96 7.93
C GLU A 296 -25.72 -7.97 6.78
N ASP A 297 -25.88 -7.12 5.75
CA ASP A 297 -24.92 -6.99 4.65
C ASP A 297 -23.62 -6.27 5.06
N MET A 298 -23.61 -5.55 6.18
CA MET A 298 -22.41 -4.87 6.70
C MET A 298 -21.54 -5.75 7.62
N GLU A 299 -22.07 -6.82 8.18
CA GLU A 299 -21.31 -7.79 9.00
C GLU A 299 -20.63 -8.87 8.14
N ASN A 300 -21.06 -9.09 6.89
CA ASN A 300 -20.51 -10.09 5.96
C ASN A 300 -19.64 -9.50 4.83
N ALA A 301 -19.28 -8.23 4.89
CA ALA A 301 -18.36 -7.55 3.97
C ALA A 301 -17.08 -7.13 4.71
#